data_d375e2a826c11d27299b0772fd0ca09c
#
_entry.id   d375e2a826c11d27299b0772fd0ca09c
#
_cell.length_a   1.000
_cell.length_b   1.000
_cell.length_c   1.000
_cell.angle_alpha   90.00
_cell.angle_beta   90.00
_cell.angle_gamma   90.00
#
_symmetry.space_group_name_H-M   'P 1'
#
loop_
_entity.id
_entity.type
_entity.pdbx_description
1 polymer ?
#
loop_
_entity_poly.entity_id
_entity_poly.type
_entity_poly.pdbx_seq_one_letter_code
_entity_poly.pdbx_strand_id
1 'polypeptide(L)'
;MYLKGENIGFGYNENNLILEDVDISLGSGDVLGLVGDSGCGKSTLCRILAGYEKNYKGKVSLDGSKISSSGYNPVQLIFQHPEKAVNPKWKMKDILKEGHDVSQDILEAFGIKENWLNRWPNELSGGELQRFALARALGPKTKFLIADEITTMVDAITQAQIWENILGIVEELDIGVLVVSHDKSLINRLCHDVLYMSDLNGC
;
A
#
# COMPACT_ATOMS: atom_id res chain seq x y z
N MET A 1 -1.13 3.27 17.63
CA MET A 1 -1.15 4.42 16.67
C MET A 1 -2.29 4.23 15.70
N TYR A 2 -2.94 5.33 15.25
CA TYR A 2 -4.07 5.24 14.33
C TYR A 2 -3.86 6.14 13.10
N LEU A 3 -4.05 5.57 11.90
CA LEU A 3 -4.25 6.31 10.66
C LEU A 3 -5.75 6.52 10.46
N LYS A 4 -6.18 7.78 10.34
CA LYS A 4 -7.60 8.12 10.16
C LYS A 4 -7.81 8.99 8.93
N GLY A 5 -8.86 8.66 8.17
CA GLY A 5 -9.49 9.53 7.19
C GLY A 5 -10.86 9.93 7.71
N GLU A 6 -11.16 11.21 7.79
CA GLU A 6 -12.38 11.77 8.38
C GLU A 6 -13.09 12.65 7.35
N ASN A 7 -14.35 12.35 7.03
CA ASN A 7 -15.21 13.07 6.07
C ASN A 7 -14.51 13.24 4.70
N ILE A 8 -13.87 12.18 4.21
CA ILE A 8 -13.12 12.23 2.94
C ILE A 8 -14.08 12.33 1.77
N GLY A 9 -13.99 13.45 1.05
CA GLY A 9 -14.72 13.68 -0.18
C GLY A 9 -13.76 14.00 -1.35
N PHE A 10 -13.97 13.38 -2.50
CA PHE A 10 -13.15 13.59 -3.69
C PHE A 10 -13.97 13.43 -4.97
N GLY A 11 -13.71 14.30 -5.94
CA GLY A 11 -14.24 14.21 -7.30
C GLY A 11 -13.34 14.96 -8.28
N TYR A 12 -13.27 14.48 -9.51
CA TYR A 12 -12.53 15.19 -10.56
C TYR A 12 -13.25 16.45 -11.01
N ASN A 13 -14.59 16.52 -10.81
CA ASN A 13 -15.44 17.67 -11.07
C ASN A 13 -16.46 17.78 -9.93
N GLU A 14 -17.01 18.98 -9.70
CA GLU A 14 -18.01 19.22 -8.65
C GLU A 14 -19.29 18.35 -8.78
N ASN A 15 -19.61 17.91 -9.99
CA ASN A 15 -20.80 17.11 -10.29
C ASN A 15 -20.53 15.60 -10.36
N ASN A 16 -19.29 15.14 -10.13
CA ASN A 16 -18.93 13.73 -10.20
C ASN A 16 -18.04 13.37 -9.02
N LEU A 17 -18.66 13.19 -7.85
CA LEU A 17 -17.99 12.72 -6.65
C LEU A 17 -17.68 11.24 -6.81
N ILE A 18 -16.47 10.87 -6.43
CA ILE A 18 -15.98 9.49 -6.36
C ILE A 18 -16.00 9.00 -4.92
N LEU A 19 -15.72 9.92 -3.97
CA LEU A 19 -15.81 9.68 -2.55
C LEU A 19 -16.68 10.77 -1.93
N GLU A 20 -17.60 10.37 -1.05
CA GLU A 20 -18.52 11.27 -0.36
C GLU A 20 -18.61 10.89 1.11
N ASP A 21 -18.08 11.79 1.97
CA ASP A 21 -18.07 11.68 3.44
C ASP A 21 -17.54 10.34 3.98
N VAL A 22 -16.48 9.81 3.36
CA VAL A 22 -15.89 8.52 3.74
C VAL A 22 -15.07 8.66 5.01
N ASP A 23 -15.40 7.83 6.01
CA ASP A 23 -14.63 7.67 7.25
C ASP A 23 -13.93 6.32 7.28
N ILE A 24 -12.64 6.31 7.63
CA ILE A 24 -11.84 5.10 7.79
C ILE A 24 -10.84 5.26 8.94
N SER A 25 -10.64 4.19 9.71
CA SER A 25 -9.64 4.14 10.78
C SER A 25 -8.90 2.81 10.73
N LEU A 26 -7.56 2.87 10.79
CA LEU A 26 -6.67 1.71 10.81
C LEU A 26 -5.71 1.86 11.98
N GLY A 27 -5.66 0.87 12.86
CA GLY A 27 -4.72 0.79 13.98
C GLY A 27 -3.37 0.21 13.57
N SER A 28 -2.30 0.53 14.33
CA SER A 28 -1.03 -0.20 14.17
C SER A 28 -1.21 -1.66 14.56
N GLY A 29 -0.58 -2.59 13.84
CA GLY A 29 -0.74 -4.03 14.01
C GLY A 29 -2.05 -4.62 13.45
N ASP A 30 -3.02 -3.78 13.03
CA ASP A 30 -4.25 -4.28 12.41
C ASP A 30 -4.04 -4.62 10.93
N VAL A 31 -4.74 -5.65 10.45
CA VAL A 31 -4.84 -5.99 9.03
C VAL A 31 -6.29 -5.81 8.60
N LEU A 32 -6.57 -4.71 7.93
CA LEU A 32 -7.91 -4.28 7.51
C LEU A 32 -8.10 -4.51 6.01
N GLY A 33 -9.18 -5.19 5.64
CA GLY A 33 -9.58 -5.39 4.24
C GLY A 33 -10.45 -4.25 3.73
N LEU A 34 -10.23 -3.81 2.50
CA LEU A 34 -11.12 -2.90 1.78
C LEU A 34 -11.59 -3.54 0.48
N VAL A 35 -12.88 -3.82 0.41
CA VAL A 35 -13.53 -4.51 -0.71
C VAL A 35 -14.51 -3.58 -1.41
N GLY A 36 -14.65 -3.72 -2.71
CA GLY A 36 -15.64 -2.99 -3.51
C GLY A 36 -15.43 -3.22 -5.00
N ASP A 37 -16.42 -2.83 -5.80
CA ASP A 37 -16.37 -3.00 -7.24
C ASP A 37 -15.29 -2.15 -7.91
N SER A 38 -14.95 -2.48 -9.16
CA SER A 38 -14.00 -1.69 -9.93
C SER A 38 -14.56 -0.29 -10.17
N GLY A 39 -13.74 0.74 -9.91
CA GLY A 39 -14.13 2.13 -10.10
C GLY A 39 -14.85 2.80 -8.92
N CYS A 40 -15.17 2.07 -7.82
CA CYS A 40 -15.86 2.65 -6.65
C CYS A 40 -14.98 3.54 -5.75
N GLY A 41 -13.74 3.87 -6.15
CA GLY A 41 -12.92 4.85 -5.44
C GLY A 41 -11.86 4.27 -4.49
N LYS A 42 -11.68 2.94 -4.37
CA LYS A 42 -10.67 2.30 -3.48
C LYS A 42 -9.26 2.87 -3.67
N SER A 43 -8.75 2.84 -4.90
CA SER A 43 -7.40 3.35 -5.20
C SER A 43 -7.27 4.85 -4.99
N THR A 44 -8.36 5.60 -5.15
CA THR A 44 -8.42 7.04 -4.85
C THR A 44 -8.29 7.27 -3.35
N LEU A 45 -9.06 6.52 -2.53
CA LEU A 45 -8.96 6.56 -1.08
C LEU A 45 -7.55 6.19 -0.60
N CYS A 46 -6.94 5.14 -1.16
CA CYS A 46 -5.56 4.74 -0.88
C CYS A 46 -4.56 5.86 -1.14
N ARG A 47 -4.68 6.56 -2.27
CA ARG A 47 -3.81 7.69 -2.63
C ARG A 47 -4.01 8.88 -1.69
N ILE A 48 -5.22 9.16 -1.26
CA ILE A 48 -5.51 10.21 -0.28
C ILE A 48 -4.87 9.87 1.06
N LEU A 49 -5.09 8.66 1.58
CA LEU A 49 -4.52 8.20 2.85
C LEU A 49 -3.00 8.23 2.86
N ALA A 50 -2.37 7.88 1.74
CA ALA A 50 -0.92 7.91 1.57
C ALA A 50 -0.36 9.30 1.19
N GLY A 51 -1.22 10.33 1.01
CA GLY A 51 -0.81 11.70 0.72
C GLY A 51 -0.37 11.96 -0.73
N TYR A 52 -0.66 11.05 -1.66
CA TYR A 52 -0.43 11.25 -3.10
C TYR A 52 -1.48 12.16 -3.73
N GLU A 53 -2.72 12.13 -3.23
CA GLU A 53 -3.78 13.04 -3.64
C GLU A 53 -3.93 14.13 -2.58
N LYS A 54 -3.93 15.41 -3.00
CA LYS A 54 -3.97 16.57 -2.09
C LYS A 54 -5.25 17.38 -2.20
N ASN A 55 -5.97 17.26 -3.31
CA ASN A 55 -7.17 18.04 -3.60
C ASN A 55 -8.43 17.27 -3.19
N TYR A 56 -8.60 17.04 -1.88
CA TYR A 56 -9.76 16.35 -1.32
C TYR A 56 -10.39 17.18 -0.19
N LYS A 57 -11.65 16.90 0.14
CA LYS A 57 -12.33 17.39 1.34
C LYS A 57 -12.06 16.47 2.49
N GLY A 58 -12.19 16.96 3.73
CA GLY A 58 -11.97 16.18 4.93
C GLY A 58 -10.53 16.26 5.44
N LYS A 59 -10.12 15.26 6.22
CA LYS A 59 -8.82 15.26 6.90
C LYS A 59 -8.23 13.86 6.97
N VAL A 60 -6.94 13.74 6.66
CA VAL A 60 -6.13 12.55 6.98
C VAL A 60 -5.18 12.88 8.10
N SER A 61 -5.12 12.02 9.12
CA SER A 61 -4.29 12.24 10.31
C SER A 61 -3.66 10.95 10.82
N LEU A 62 -2.51 11.09 11.46
CA LEU A 62 -1.80 10.06 12.20
C LEU A 62 -1.82 10.46 13.68
N ASP A 63 -2.53 9.69 14.52
CA ASP A 63 -2.83 10.06 15.92
C ASP A 63 -3.31 11.51 16.09
N GLY A 64 -4.22 11.94 15.20
CA GLY A 64 -4.79 13.29 15.20
C GLY A 64 -3.88 14.38 14.62
N SER A 65 -2.61 14.08 14.34
CA SER A 65 -1.66 15.01 13.74
C SER A 65 -1.62 14.88 12.21
N LYS A 66 -1.40 15.99 11.52
CA LYS A 66 -1.23 15.98 10.06
C LYS A 66 0.06 15.23 9.69
N ILE A 67 -0.01 14.36 8.68
CA ILE A 67 1.16 13.67 8.14
C ILE A 67 2.08 14.71 7.47
N SER A 68 3.37 14.67 7.81
CA SER A 68 4.37 15.58 7.22
C SER A 68 4.48 15.37 5.71
N SER A 69 4.51 16.46 4.96
CA SER A 69 4.76 16.42 3.51
C SER A 69 6.25 16.40 3.15
N SER A 70 7.14 16.44 4.14
CA SER A 70 8.60 16.43 3.96
C SER A 70 9.22 15.23 4.69
N GLY A 71 10.24 14.64 4.09
CA GLY A 71 10.95 13.47 4.61
C GLY A 71 10.24 12.15 4.30
N TYR A 72 10.56 11.11 5.07
CA TYR A 72 9.99 9.79 4.89
C TYR A 72 8.52 9.77 5.32
N ASN A 73 7.63 9.33 4.42
CA ASN A 73 6.21 9.20 4.74
C ASN A 73 5.98 7.91 5.55
N PRO A 74 5.42 7.97 6.76
CA PRO A 74 5.14 6.78 7.57
C PRO A 74 4.00 5.92 6.99
N VAL A 75 3.22 6.43 6.05
CA VAL A 75 2.18 5.68 5.32
C VAL A 75 2.69 5.36 3.93
N GLN A 76 3.02 4.10 3.70
CA GLN A 76 3.54 3.64 2.41
C GLN A 76 2.43 3.02 1.57
N LEU A 77 2.39 3.36 0.29
CA LEU A 77 1.45 2.79 -0.69
C LEU A 77 2.19 1.94 -1.70
N ILE A 78 1.80 0.68 -1.80
CA ILE A 78 2.22 -0.21 -2.88
C ILE A 78 1.14 -0.20 -3.96
N PHE A 79 1.53 0.21 -5.15
CA PHE A 79 0.66 0.29 -6.30
C PHE A 79 0.47 -1.07 -6.96
N GLN A 80 -0.69 -1.27 -7.56
CA GLN A 80 -0.98 -2.41 -8.44
C GLN A 80 0.05 -2.55 -9.57
N HIS A 81 0.57 -1.43 -10.06
CA HIS A 81 1.55 -1.32 -11.14
C HIS A 81 2.88 -0.79 -10.60
N PRO A 82 3.80 -1.65 -10.11
CA PRO A 82 5.04 -1.22 -9.46
C PRO A 82 5.97 -0.44 -10.40
N GLU A 83 5.90 -0.67 -11.73
CA GLU A 83 6.68 0.07 -12.73
C GLU A 83 6.37 1.58 -12.76
N LYS A 84 5.18 1.99 -12.29
CA LYS A 84 4.81 3.40 -12.18
C LYS A 84 5.36 4.09 -10.92
N ALA A 85 5.86 3.29 -9.98
CA ALA A 85 6.35 3.77 -8.68
C ALA A 85 7.88 3.83 -8.59
N VAL A 86 8.59 3.50 -9.67
CA VAL A 86 10.06 3.46 -9.69
C VAL A 86 10.63 4.36 -10.78
N ASN A 87 11.83 4.89 -10.58
CA ASN A 87 12.53 5.62 -11.63
C ASN A 87 13.11 4.63 -12.65
N PRO A 88 12.63 4.63 -13.91
CA PRO A 88 13.07 3.67 -14.92
C PRO A 88 14.54 3.83 -15.35
N LYS A 89 15.18 4.93 -14.97
CA LYS A 89 16.58 5.25 -15.29
C LYS A 89 17.55 4.85 -14.18
N TRP A 90 17.05 4.30 -13.08
CA TRP A 90 17.87 3.85 -11.95
C TRP A 90 17.99 2.33 -11.93
N LYS A 91 19.11 1.84 -11.40
CA LYS A 91 19.25 0.40 -11.11
C LYS A 91 18.48 0.03 -9.86
N MET A 92 18.10 -1.23 -9.74
CA MET A 92 17.27 -1.70 -8.63
C MET A 92 17.92 -1.45 -7.26
N LYS A 93 19.23 -1.56 -7.14
CA LYS A 93 19.96 -1.20 -5.92
C LYS A 93 19.81 0.28 -5.51
N ASP A 94 19.72 1.18 -6.49
CA ASP A 94 19.57 2.62 -6.24
C ASP A 94 18.12 2.94 -5.85
N ILE A 95 17.16 2.24 -6.46
CA ILE A 95 15.73 2.31 -6.13
C ILE A 95 15.46 1.84 -4.71
N LEU A 96 16.10 0.75 -4.26
CA LEU A 96 15.97 0.27 -2.87
C LEU A 96 16.44 1.30 -1.84
N LYS A 97 17.50 2.04 -2.16
CA LYS A 97 18.10 3.04 -1.25
C LYS A 97 17.39 4.39 -1.22
N GLU A 98 16.34 4.57 -2.03
CA GLU A 98 15.66 5.86 -2.16
C GLU A 98 15.03 6.33 -0.82
N GLY A 99 14.50 5.43 -0.02
CA GLY A 99 13.81 5.76 1.23
C GLY A 99 14.64 5.46 2.48
N HIS A 100 15.35 4.34 2.48
CA HIS A 100 16.17 3.84 3.58
C HIS A 100 17.10 2.73 3.09
N ASP A 101 18.05 2.33 3.93
CA ASP A 101 18.84 1.12 3.66
C ASP A 101 18.02 -0.12 4.03
N VAL A 102 17.65 -0.91 3.01
CA VAL A 102 16.90 -2.16 3.19
C VAL A 102 17.82 -3.23 3.77
N SER A 103 17.40 -3.89 4.85
CA SER A 103 18.18 -4.95 5.48
C SER A 103 18.28 -6.20 4.62
N GLN A 104 19.31 -7.00 4.84
CA GLN A 104 19.52 -8.26 4.14
C GLN A 104 18.35 -9.23 4.40
N ASP A 105 17.84 -9.26 5.64
CA ASP A 105 16.71 -10.11 6.03
C ASP A 105 15.44 -9.82 5.21
N ILE A 106 15.15 -8.54 4.95
CA ILE A 106 14.03 -8.14 4.08
C ILE A 106 14.26 -8.57 2.63
N LEU A 107 15.49 -8.43 2.12
CA LEU A 107 15.81 -8.88 0.76
C LEU A 107 15.64 -10.40 0.61
N GLU A 108 16.06 -11.17 1.61
CA GLU A 108 15.90 -12.62 1.65
C GLU A 108 14.44 -13.04 1.81
N ALA A 109 13.69 -12.40 2.71
CA ALA A 109 12.27 -12.66 2.92
C ALA A 109 11.46 -12.49 1.62
N PHE A 110 11.75 -11.47 0.81
CA PHE A 110 11.12 -11.29 -0.49
C PHE A 110 11.81 -12.04 -1.63
N GLY A 111 12.84 -12.85 -1.36
CA GLY A 111 13.56 -13.62 -2.37
C GLY A 111 14.21 -12.77 -3.44
N ILE A 112 14.69 -11.57 -3.07
CA ILE A 112 15.40 -10.66 -3.99
C ILE A 112 16.81 -11.19 -4.22
N LYS A 113 17.09 -11.57 -5.46
CA LYS A 113 18.38 -12.14 -5.83
C LYS A 113 19.43 -11.05 -6.03
N GLU A 114 20.67 -11.30 -5.62
CA GLU A 114 21.77 -10.35 -5.74
C GLU A 114 22.01 -9.89 -7.19
N ASN A 115 21.86 -10.80 -8.16
CA ASN A 115 22.03 -10.48 -9.58
C ASN A 115 20.93 -9.55 -10.14
N TRP A 116 19.80 -9.35 -9.43
CA TRP A 116 18.75 -8.40 -9.79
C TRP A 116 19.10 -6.97 -9.42
N LEU A 117 19.93 -6.77 -8.41
CA LEU A 117 20.30 -5.44 -7.90
C LEU A 117 20.95 -4.53 -8.95
N ASN A 118 21.63 -5.11 -9.91
CA ASN A 118 22.30 -4.38 -10.99
C ASN A 118 21.46 -4.26 -12.28
N ARG A 119 20.24 -4.80 -12.29
CA ARG A 119 19.29 -4.67 -13.42
C ARG A 119 18.54 -3.35 -13.38
N TRP A 120 17.98 -3.00 -14.54
CA TRP A 120 17.02 -1.91 -14.68
C TRP A 120 15.60 -2.43 -14.44
N PRO A 121 14.62 -1.57 -14.08
CA PRO A 121 13.23 -2.00 -13.86
C PRO A 121 12.61 -2.79 -15.04
N ASN A 122 12.93 -2.40 -16.26
CA ASN A 122 12.43 -3.06 -17.49
C ASN A 122 13.07 -4.42 -17.79
N GLU A 123 14.09 -4.83 -17.04
CA GLU A 123 14.73 -6.14 -17.11
C GLU A 123 14.17 -7.14 -16.09
N LEU A 124 13.17 -6.71 -15.32
CA LEU A 124 12.50 -7.53 -14.31
C LEU A 124 11.06 -7.84 -14.73
N SER A 125 10.57 -9.02 -14.33
CA SER A 125 9.15 -9.34 -14.42
C SER A 125 8.33 -8.48 -13.43
N GLY A 126 7.03 -8.35 -13.68
CA GLY A 126 6.15 -7.61 -12.77
C GLY A 126 6.20 -8.12 -11.32
N GLY A 127 6.23 -9.44 -11.12
CA GLY A 127 6.35 -10.04 -9.79
C GLY A 127 7.72 -9.81 -9.12
N GLU A 128 8.81 -9.83 -9.90
CA GLU A 128 10.14 -9.46 -9.39
C GLU A 128 10.16 -7.98 -8.95
N LEU A 129 9.62 -7.09 -9.78
CA LEU A 129 9.56 -5.66 -9.47
C LEU A 129 8.66 -5.37 -8.26
N GLN A 130 7.56 -6.12 -8.09
CA GLN A 130 6.68 -6.02 -6.94
C GLN A 130 7.41 -6.32 -5.62
N ARG A 131 8.29 -7.33 -5.60
CA ARG A 131 9.12 -7.67 -4.43
C ARG A 131 10.05 -6.52 -4.04
N PHE A 132 10.62 -5.81 -5.00
CA PHE A 132 11.41 -4.59 -4.73
C PHE A 132 10.57 -3.44 -4.18
N ALA A 133 9.35 -3.25 -4.71
CA ALA A 133 8.44 -2.23 -4.21
C ALA A 133 8.06 -2.49 -2.74
N LEU A 134 7.79 -3.75 -2.38
CA LEU A 134 7.52 -4.17 -1.00
C LEU A 134 8.73 -3.96 -0.09
N ALA A 135 9.90 -4.46 -0.47
CA ALA A 135 11.12 -4.31 0.30
C ALA A 135 11.47 -2.84 0.59
N ARG A 136 11.28 -1.96 -0.42
CA ARG A 136 11.50 -0.52 -0.27
C ARG A 136 10.49 0.15 0.68
N ALA A 137 9.24 -0.32 0.71
CA ALA A 137 8.19 0.28 1.52
C ALA A 137 8.26 -0.14 3.00
N LEU A 138 8.82 -1.31 3.30
CA LEU A 138 8.92 -1.85 4.66
C LEU A 138 10.20 -1.37 5.36
N GLY A 139 10.25 -0.08 5.63
CA GLY A 139 11.35 0.56 6.34
C GLY A 139 11.09 0.78 7.83
N PRO A 140 12.13 1.10 8.61
CA PRO A 140 12.02 1.25 10.07
C PRO A 140 11.10 2.41 10.52
N LYS A 141 10.79 3.33 9.62
CA LYS A 141 9.88 4.46 9.86
C LYS A 141 8.48 4.23 9.31
N THR A 142 8.23 3.12 8.63
CA THR A 142 6.89 2.75 8.15
C THR A 142 6.01 2.40 9.34
N LYS A 143 4.82 2.96 9.38
CA LYS A 143 3.81 2.72 10.40
C LYS A 143 2.54 2.12 9.81
N PHE A 144 2.27 2.43 8.56
CA PHE A 144 1.13 1.90 7.82
C PHE A 144 1.53 1.52 6.40
N LEU A 145 1.04 0.38 5.95
CA LEU A 145 1.19 -0.13 4.59
C LEU A 145 -0.18 -0.19 3.92
N ILE A 146 -0.32 0.44 2.79
CA ILE A 146 -1.52 0.33 1.95
C ILE A 146 -1.14 -0.51 0.74
N ALA A 147 -1.79 -1.66 0.57
CA ALA A 147 -1.53 -2.65 -0.47
C ALA A 147 -2.69 -2.65 -1.47
N ASP A 148 -2.56 -1.89 -2.56
CA ASP A 148 -3.61 -1.73 -3.58
C ASP A 148 -3.45 -2.78 -4.68
N GLU A 149 -4.20 -3.90 -4.57
CA GLU A 149 -4.25 -5.01 -5.52
C GLU A 149 -2.86 -5.60 -5.89
N ILE A 150 -1.95 -5.67 -4.94
CA ILE A 150 -0.51 -5.93 -5.16
C ILE A 150 -0.16 -7.33 -5.67
N THR A 151 -1.09 -8.29 -5.63
CA THR A 151 -0.81 -9.69 -6.02
C THR A 151 -1.67 -10.18 -7.18
N THR A 152 -2.31 -9.30 -7.92
CA THR A 152 -3.15 -9.66 -9.07
C THR A 152 -2.36 -10.22 -10.26
N MET A 153 -1.04 -9.97 -10.32
CA MET A 153 -0.16 -10.36 -11.43
C MET A 153 0.71 -11.59 -11.14
N VAL A 154 0.50 -12.27 -10.01
CA VAL A 154 1.28 -13.44 -9.61
C VAL A 154 0.38 -14.66 -9.44
N ASP A 155 0.96 -15.87 -9.56
CA ASP A 155 0.24 -17.11 -9.29
C ASP A 155 -0.09 -17.28 -7.80
N ALA A 156 -1.03 -18.17 -7.49
CA ALA A 156 -1.56 -18.35 -6.13
C ALA A 156 -0.50 -18.78 -5.08
N ILE A 157 0.53 -19.52 -5.49
CA ILE A 157 1.60 -19.96 -4.59
C ILE A 157 2.49 -18.76 -4.26
N THR A 158 2.90 -18.01 -5.27
CA THR A 158 3.68 -16.78 -5.11
C THR A 158 2.91 -15.73 -4.31
N GLN A 159 1.59 -15.60 -4.56
CA GLN A 159 0.72 -14.72 -3.78
C GLN A 159 0.74 -15.08 -2.28
N ALA A 160 0.56 -16.37 -1.96
CA ALA A 160 0.57 -16.82 -0.58
C ALA A 160 1.90 -16.53 0.12
N GLN A 161 3.02 -16.80 -0.53
CA GLN A 161 4.36 -16.52 -0.01
C GLN A 161 4.60 -15.01 0.22
N ILE A 162 4.18 -14.16 -0.72
CA ILE A 162 4.32 -12.70 -0.58
C ILE A 162 3.55 -12.23 0.66
N TRP A 163 2.29 -12.66 0.82
CA TRP A 163 1.48 -12.24 1.97
C TRP A 163 1.99 -12.79 3.29
N GLU A 164 2.46 -14.03 3.34
CA GLU A 164 3.09 -14.61 4.54
C GLU A 164 4.30 -13.77 4.99
N ASN A 165 5.16 -13.38 4.05
CA ASN A 165 6.32 -12.55 4.36
C ASN A 165 5.91 -11.13 4.79
N ILE A 166 4.91 -10.52 4.14
CA ILE A 166 4.39 -9.21 4.55
C ILE A 166 3.86 -9.28 5.98
N LEU A 167 3.00 -10.26 6.29
CA LEU A 167 2.37 -10.38 7.60
C LEU A 167 3.41 -10.63 8.70
N GLY A 168 4.44 -11.46 8.47
CA GLY A 168 5.52 -11.67 9.42
C GLY A 168 6.29 -10.38 9.75
N ILE A 169 6.64 -9.60 8.73
CA ILE A 169 7.36 -8.32 8.93
C ILE A 169 6.45 -7.27 9.61
N VAL A 170 5.19 -7.24 9.22
CA VAL A 170 4.17 -6.30 9.75
C VAL A 170 3.91 -6.54 11.23
N GLU A 171 3.81 -7.80 11.64
CA GLU A 171 3.66 -8.20 13.04
C GLU A 171 4.90 -7.80 13.86
N GLU A 172 6.11 -8.09 13.35
CA GLU A 172 7.38 -7.74 14.03
C GLU A 172 7.54 -6.23 14.22
N LEU A 173 7.16 -5.42 13.23
CA LEU A 173 7.35 -3.96 13.22
C LEU A 173 6.13 -3.17 13.71
N ASP A 174 5.06 -3.80 14.16
CA ASP A 174 3.79 -3.18 14.59
C ASP A 174 3.23 -2.22 13.51
N ILE A 175 3.21 -2.67 12.24
CA ILE A 175 2.71 -1.90 11.09
C ILE A 175 1.22 -2.23 10.87
N GLY A 176 0.36 -1.19 10.75
CA GLY A 176 -1.02 -1.38 10.30
C GLY A 176 -1.09 -1.58 8.79
N VAL A 177 -1.91 -2.52 8.31
CA VAL A 177 -2.03 -2.84 6.89
C VAL A 177 -3.45 -2.64 6.38
N LEU A 178 -3.61 -1.86 5.31
CA LEU A 178 -4.83 -1.80 4.53
C LEU A 178 -4.65 -2.67 3.27
N VAL A 179 -5.39 -3.76 3.19
CA VAL A 179 -5.38 -4.69 2.05
C VAL A 179 -6.57 -4.38 1.15
N VAL A 180 -6.28 -3.93 -0.07
CA VAL A 180 -7.31 -3.68 -1.09
C VAL A 180 -7.29 -4.81 -2.10
N SER A 181 -8.42 -5.49 -2.26
CA SER A 181 -8.57 -6.56 -3.25
C SER A 181 -10.04 -6.75 -3.61
N HIS A 182 -10.29 -7.23 -4.83
CA HIS A 182 -11.59 -7.73 -5.25
C HIS A 182 -11.74 -9.25 -4.95
N ASP A 183 -10.65 -9.93 -4.57
CA ASP A 183 -10.67 -11.34 -4.15
C ASP A 183 -11.09 -11.47 -2.67
N LYS A 184 -12.37 -11.77 -2.47
CA LYS A 184 -12.94 -11.99 -1.12
C LYS A 184 -12.28 -13.14 -0.37
N SER A 185 -11.81 -14.16 -1.07
CA SER A 185 -11.15 -15.33 -0.42
C SER A 185 -9.81 -14.89 0.17
N LEU A 186 -9.05 -14.08 -0.55
CA LEU A 186 -7.81 -13.50 -0.06
C LEU A 186 -8.06 -12.61 1.16
N ILE A 187 -9.01 -11.68 1.06
CA ILE A 187 -9.38 -10.76 2.16
C ILE A 187 -9.77 -11.53 3.43
N ASN A 188 -10.68 -12.49 3.32
CA ASN A 188 -11.14 -13.29 4.47
C ASN A 188 -10.02 -14.12 5.12
N ARG A 189 -8.97 -14.43 4.38
CA ARG A 189 -7.81 -15.19 4.88
C ARG A 189 -6.80 -14.29 5.60
N LEU A 190 -6.63 -13.05 5.14
CA LEU A 190 -5.57 -12.15 5.60
C LEU A 190 -6.03 -11.16 6.66
N CYS A 191 -7.28 -10.70 6.58
CA CYS A 191 -7.74 -9.53 7.32
C CYS A 191 -8.52 -9.92 8.57
N HIS A 192 -8.33 -9.18 9.64
CA HIS A 192 -9.10 -9.31 10.88
C HIS A 192 -10.50 -8.72 10.72
N ASP A 193 -10.59 -7.57 10.06
CA ASP A 193 -11.82 -6.85 9.76
C ASP A 193 -11.89 -6.49 8.28
N VAL A 194 -13.11 -6.31 7.76
CA VAL A 194 -13.37 -5.99 6.35
C VAL A 194 -14.34 -4.82 6.23
N LEU A 195 -13.95 -3.81 5.49
CA LEU A 195 -14.80 -2.68 5.10
C LEU A 195 -15.25 -2.86 3.64
N TYR A 196 -16.50 -2.54 3.39
CA TYR A 196 -17.05 -2.52 2.04
C TYR A 196 -17.21 -1.06 1.59
N MET A 197 -16.73 -0.76 0.39
CA MET A 197 -16.88 0.60 -0.17
C MET A 197 -18.34 1.02 -0.30
N SER A 198 -19.26 0.08 -0.56
CA SER A 198 -20.71 0.34 -0.56
C SER A 198 -21.21 0.92 0.75
N ASP A 199 -20.67 0.46 1.89
CA ASP A 199 -21.09 0.90 3.20
C ASP A 199 -20.44 2.25 3.59
N LEU A 200 -19.27 2.54 3.03
CA LEU A 200 -18.52 3.77 3.30
C LEU A 200 -18.95 4.93 2.39
N ASN A 201 -19.32 4.65 1.15
CA ASN A 201 -19.47 5.65 0.08
C ASN A 201 -20.83 5.60 -0.63
N GLY A 202 -21.75 4.74 -0.20
CA GLY A 202 -23.09 4.60 -0.79
C GLY A 202 -23.10 4.12 -2.25
N CYS A 203 -22.03 3.44 -2.71
CA CYS A 203 -21.89 2.93 -4.09
C CYS A 203 -22.62 1.61 -4.29
#